data_bfa2a16b795efce6849438f2d636ebc1
#
_entry.id   bfa2a16b795efce6849438f2d636ebc1
#
_cell.length_a   1.000
_cell.length_b   1.000
_cell.length_c   1.000
_cell.angle_alpha   90.00
_cell.angle_beta   90.00
_cell.angle_gamma   90.00
#
_symmetry.space_group_name_H-M   'P 1'
#
loop_
_entity.id
_entity.type
_entity.pdbx_description
1 polymer ?
#
loop_
_entity_poly.entity_id
_entity_poly.type
_entity_poly.pdbx_seq_one_letter_code
_entity_poly.pdbx_strand_id
1 'polypeptide(L)'
;AAGKPCFCEKPLATTAEGARRIVDAEVARGKRLVQVGFMRRYDAGYVALKDAVRTHTGAPIMVHAAHRNPAVPEQYITPMAIHDTLIHEIDVFRWLLDDDYVSARVIFPRKAARSHGKLRDPQIVVLETARGVVIDVEIFVNCHYGYDIQCEVVGEDGIARLPEPMAIQMRLDAKLQNAILTDWKDRFVASYDVELQDFLKAAKLGTASGPTSWDGYMAAVTSDACVQAQERDGEAVAIRTPARPALYA
;
A
#
# COMPACT_ATOMS: atom_id res chain seq x y z
N ALA A 1 -0.96 -22.76 16.69
CA ALA A 1 -1.13 -24.13 17.12
C ALA A 1 -0.08 -25.08 16.52
N ALA A 2 -0.03 -25.31 15.20
CA ALA A 2 0.87 -26.29 14.57
C ALA A 2 2.35 -25.83 14.45
N GLY A 3 2.64 -24.55 14.62
CA GLY A 3 4.00 -23.99 14.51
C GLY A 3 4.59 -23.99 13.10
N LYS A 4 3.74 -24.07 12.08
CA LYS A 4 4.14 -24.01 10.69
C LYS A 4 4.13 -22.55 10.21
N PRO A 5 5.13 -22.13 9.39
CA PRO A 5 5.07 -20.87 8.67
C PRO A 5 3.81 -20.80 7.77
N CYS A 6 3.23 -19.60 7.67
CA CYS A 6 2.03 -19.33 6.91
C CYS A 6 2.24 -18.08 6.05
N PHE A 7 1.95 -18.17 4.77
CA PHE A 7 1.78 -17.02 3.89
C PHE A 7 0.30 -16.63 3.89
N CYS A 8 0.02 -15.38 4.17
CA CYS A 8 -1.34 -14.86 4.22
C CYS A 8 -1.47 -13.66 3.26
N GLU A 9 -2.32 -13.79 2.24
CA GLU A 9 -2.64 -12.65 1.39
C GLU A 9 -3.24 -11.49 2.18
N LYS A 10 -3.04 -10.29 1.66
CA LYS A 10 -3.65 -9.09 2.23
C LYS A 10 -5.20 -9.10 2.02
N PRO A 11 -5.96 -8.54 2.96
CA PRO A 11 -5.54 -8.08 4.28
C PRO A 11 -5.26 -9.25 5.23
N LEU A 12 -4.38 -9.05 6.22
CA LEU A 12 -4.06 -10.08 7.23
C LEU A 12 -5.32 -10.60 7.95
N ALA A 13 -6.29 -9.73 8.16
CA ALA A 13 -7.61 -10.03 8.66
C ALA A 13 -8.59 -8.93 8.21
N THR A 14 -9.89 -9.20 8.28
CA THR A 14 -10.94 -8.26 7.89
C THR A 14 -11.14 -7.09 8.87
N THR A 15 -10.55 -7.15 10.06
CA THR A 15 -10.59 -6.12 11.11
C THR A 15 -9.24 -5.98 11.80
N ALA A 16 -8.94 -4.79 12.34
CA ALA A 16 -7.73 -4.58 13.15
C ALA A 16 -7.69 -5.50 14.36
N GLU A 17 -8.84 -5.78 15.02
CA GLU A 17 -8.92 -6.73 16.14
C GLU A 17 -8.51 -8.15 15.72
N GLY A 18 -8.99 -8.62 14.55
CA GLY A 18 -8.61 -9.92 14.00
C GLY A 18 -7.10 -10.01 13.71
N ALA A 19 -6.53 -8.97 13.12
CA ALA A 19 -5.10 -8.86 12.87
C ALA A 19 -4.30 -8.84 14.19
N ARG A 20 -4.77 -8.12 15.22
CA ARG A 20 -4.14 -8.08 16.53
C ARG A 20 -4.07 -9.44 17.20
N ARG A 21 -5.12 -10.26 17.12
CA ARG A 21 -5.09 -11.64 17.64
C ARG A 21 -4.01 -12.51 17.03
N ILE A 22 -3.69 -12.29 15.74
CA ILE A 22 -2.60 -13.00 15.05
C ILE A 22 -1.24 -12.55 15.60
N VAL A 23 -1.05 -11.23 15.75
CA VAL A 23 0.16 -10.65 16.37
C VAL A 23 0.36 -11.22 17.78
N ASP A 24 -0.67 -11.20 18.62
CA ASP A 24 -0.59 -11.69 20.00
C ASP A 24 -0.27 -13.19 20.06
N ALA A 25 -0.77 -13.99 19.12
CA ALA A 25 -0.44 -15.41 19.03
C ALA A 25 1.04 -15.66 18.66
N GLU A 26 1.64 -14.85 17.78
CA GLU A 26 3.06 -14.92 17.45
C GLU A 26 3.93 -14.47 18.63
N VAL A 27 3.55 -13.36 19.29
CA VAL A 27 4.24 -12.85 20.49
C VAL A 27 4.23 -13.88 21.61
N ALA A 28 3.06 -14.47 21.92
CA ALA A 28 2.94 -15.52 22.92
C ALA A 28 3.79 -16.75 22.60
N ARG A 29 4.03 -17.02 21.31
CA ARG A 29 4.89 -18.12 20.87
C ARG A 29 6.38 -17.75 20.83
N GLY A 30 6.72 -16.46 20.83
CA GLY A 30 8.08 -15.97 20.69
C GLY A 30 8.72 -16.23 19.32
N LYS A 31 7.89 -16.38 18.25
CA LYS A 31 8.40 -16.71 16.91
C LYS A 31 7.52 -16.14 15.81
N ARG A 32 8.15 -15.51 14.82
CA ARG A 32 7.50 -15.06 13.59
C ARG A 32 7.19 -16.26 12.69
N LEU A 33 5.93 -16.46 12.35
CA LEU A 33 5.45 -17.56 11.53
C LEU A 33 4.56 -17.08 10.37
N VAL A 34 4.13 -15.82 10.39
CA VAL A 34 3.25 -15.26 9.35
C VAL A 34 4.03 -14.26 8.50
N GLN A 35 3.95 -14.42 7.19
CA GLN A 35 4.30 -13.43 6.19
C GLN A 35 3.01 -12.94 5.54
N VAL A 36 2.82 -11.62 5.47
CA VAL A 36 1.67 -11.01 4.80
C VAL A 36 2.01 -10.71 3.35
N GLY A 37 1.11 -10.99 2.42
CA GLY A 37 1.27 -10.81 0.98
C GLY A 37 1.24 -9.34 0.54
N PHE A 38 2.24 -8.56 0.95
CA PHE A 38 2.45 -7.19 0.48
C PHE A 38 3.51 -7.16 -0.62
N MET A 39 3.13 -7.64 -1.81
CA MET A 39 4.00 -7.87 -2.95
C MET A 39 4.78 -6.62 -3.41
N ARG A 40 4.30 -5.40 -3.14
CA ARG A 40 4.99 -4.18 -3.57
C ARG A 40 6.35 -3.98 -2.92
N ARG A 41 6.58 -4.55 -1.73
CA ARG A 41 7.91 -4.55 -1.09
C ARG A 41 8.95 -5.38 -1.85
N TYR A 42 8.50 -6.22 -2.79
CA TYR A 42 9.33 -7.06 -3.67
C TYR A 42 9.38 -6.55 -5.11
N ASP A 43 8.66 -5.47 -5.42
CA ASP A 43 8.71 -4.82 -6.72
C ASP A 43 10.04 -4.09 -6.92
N ALA A 44 10.71 -4.39 -8.03
CA ALA A 44 12.03 -3.82 -8.32
C ALA A 44 12.04 -2.28 -8.34
N GLY A 45 10.94 -1.66 -8.82
CA GLY A 45 10.78 -0.21 -8.84
C GLY A 45 10.67 0.38 -7.43
N TYR A 46 9.85 -0.22 -6.55
CA TYR A 46 9.73 0.23 -5.16
C TYR A 46 10.99 -0.04 -4.34
N VAL A 47 11.70 -1.15 -4.59
CA VAL A 47 12.99 -1.42 -3.94
C VAL A 47 14.02 -0.37 -4.33
N ALA A 48 14.13 -0.05 -5.62
CA ALA A 48 15.03 0.99 -6.12
C ALA A 48 14.62 2.38 -5.59
N LEU A 49 13.32 2.70 -5.54
CA LEU A 49 12.81 3.94 -4.98
C LEU A 49 13.20 4.09 -3.50
N LYS A 50 13.03 3.04 -2.70
CA LYS A 50 13.43 3.05 -1.29
C LYS A 50 14.92 3.31 -1.11
N ASP A 51 15.76 2.68 -1.93
CA ASP A 51 17.20 2.90 -1.89
C ASP A 51 17.56 4.34 -2.27
N ALA A 52 16.95 4.88 -3.33
CA ALA A 52 17.16 6.28 -3.75
C ALA A 52 16.72 7.28 -2.66
N VAL A 53 15.57 7.06 -2.03
CA VAL A 53 15.08 7.91 -0.92
C VAL A 53 16.05 7.88 0.25
N ARG A 54 16.57 6.71 0.59
CA ARG A 54 17.51 6.56 1.72
C ARG A 54 18.87 7.20 1.46
N THR A 55 19.34 7.23 0.20
CA THR A 55 20.74 7.54 -0.13
C THR A 55 20.95 8.87 -0.86
N HIS A 56 19.89 9.42 -1.51
CA HIS A 56 20.08 10.52 -2.46
C HIS A 56 19.14 11.72 -2.28
N THR A 57 17.94 11.56 -1.70
CA THR A 57 16.94 12.64 -1.71
C THR A 57 16.98 13.53 -0.47
N GLY A 58 17.81 13.23 0.51
CA GLY A 58 17.72 13.86 1.83
C GLY A 58 16.50 13.35 2.62
N ALA A 59 16.16 14.02 3.71
CA ALA A 59 15.01 13.64 4.53
C ALA A 59 13.69 13.77 3.74
N PRO A 60 12.81 12.75 3.71
CA PRO A 60 11.52 12.84 3.04
C PRO A 60 10.64 13.93 3.67
N ILE A 61 9.98 14.74 2.82
CA ILE A 61 9.07 15.83 3.22
C ILE A 61 7.64 15.46 2.84
N MET A 62 7.42 14.96 1.62
CA MET A 62 6.10 14.58 1.14
C MET A 62 6.16 13.45 0.12
N VAL A 63 5.02 12.77 -0.07
CA VAL A 63 4.82 11.75 -1.09
C VAL A 63 3.57 12.06 -1.88
N HIS A 64 3.66 12.06 -3.20
CA HIS A 64 2.55 12.14 -4.12
C HIS A 64 2.35 10.78 -4.78
N ALA A 65 1.13 10.25 -4.74
CA ALA A 65 0.86 8.93 -5.28
C ALA A 65 -0.51 8.83 -5.97
N ALA A 66 -0.62 7.89 -6.89
CA ALA A 66 -1.88 7.55 -7.50
C ALA A 66 -2.00 6.03 -7.65
N HIS A 67 -3.21 5.53 -7.36
CA HIS A 67 -3.61 4.17 -7.64
C HIS A 67 -4.90 4.18 -8.46
N ARG A 68 -4.76 3.87 -9.74
CA ARG A 68 -5.86 3.93 -10.69
C ARG A 68 -6.11 2.58 -11.32
N ASN A 69 -7.34 2.09 -11.21
CA ASN A 69 -7.80 0.87 -11.87
C ASN A 69 -8.71 1.22 -13.05
N PRO A 70 -8.67 0.47 -14.16
CA PRO A 70 -9.55 0.72 -15.29
C PRO A 70 -11.03 0.57 -14.93
N ALA A 71 -11.37 -0.42 -14.11
CA ALA A 71 -12.72 -0.67 -13.60
C ALA A 71 -12.70 -1.59 -12.38
N VAL A 72 -13.77 -1.54 -11.59
CA VAL A 72 -14.07 -2.48 -10.50
C VAL A 72 -15.48 -3.06 -10.69
N PRO A 73 -15.75 -4.26 -10.13
CA PRO A 73 -17.07 -4.88 -10.25
C PRO A 73 -18.15 -4.10 -9.49
N GLU A 74 -19.43 -4.28 -9.86
CA GLU A 74 -20.58 -3.54 -9.29
C GLU A 74 -20.79 -3.73 -7.79
N GLN A 75 -20.32 -4.85 -7.21
CA GLN A 75 -20.35 -5.08 -5.77
C GLN A 75 -19.31 -4.27 -4.99
N TYR A 76 -18.38 -3.61 -5.67
CA TYR A 76 -17.34 -2.79 -5.04
C TYR A 76 -17.96 -1.53 -4.43
N ILE A 77 -17.74 -1.32 -3.14
CA ILE A 77 -18.30 -0.20 -2.38
C ILE A 77 -17.23 0.76 -1.88
N THR A 78 -17.62 1.94 -1.46
CA THR A 78 -16.69 3.02 -1.04
C THR A 78 -15.61 2.57 -0.05
N PRO A 79 -15.89 1.82 1.04
CA PRO A 79 -14.85 1.34 1.96
C PRO A 79 -13.85 0.36 1.32
N MET A 80 -14.23 -0.36 0.27
CA MET A 80 -13.31 -1.27 -0.43
C MET A 80 -12.19 -0.53 -1.14
N ALA A 81 -12.38 0.74 -1.53
CA ALA A 81 -11.31 1.57 -2.05
C ALA A 81 -10.16 1.76 -1.04
N ILE A 82 -10.45 1.61 0.26
CA ILE A 82 -9.46 1.62 1.34
C ILE A 82 -8.94 0.20 1.60
N HIS A 83 -9.82 -0.73 2.00
CA HIS A 83 -9.43 -2.06 2.48
C HIS A 83 -8.83 -2.98 1.41
N ASP A 84 -9.19 -2.77 0.14
CA ASP A 84 -8.73 -3.62 -0.96
C ASP A 84 -7.70 -2.93 -1.85
N THR A 85 -7.87 -1.62 -2.10
CA THR A 85 -7.00 -0.84 -3.00
C THR A 85 -5.92 -0.09 -2.23
N LEU A 86 -6.28 0.90 -1.40
CA LEU A 86 -5.32 1.77 -0.69
C LEU A 86 -4.42 0.99 0.29
N ILE A 87 -4.82 -0.18 0.77
CA ILE A 87 -4.01 -0.98 1.70
C ILE A 87 -2.60 -1.27 1.17
N HIS A 88 -2.43 -1.33 -0.14
CA HIS A 88 -1.12 -1.48 -0.77
C HIS A 88 -0.23 -0.26 -0.58
N GLU A 89 -0.79 0.94 -0.72
CA GLU A 89 -0.10 2.21 -0.48
C GLU A 89 0.20 2.39 1.01
N ILE A 90 -0.76 2.06 1.88
CA ILE A 90 -0.57 2.11 3.34
C ILE A 90 0.64 1.27 3.76
N ASP A 91 0.76 0.05 3.25
CA ASP A 91 1.89 -0.81 3.59
C ASP A 91 3.20 -0.33 2.98
N VAL A 92 3.20 -0.06 1.66
CA VAL A 92 4.45 0.25 0.96
C VAL A 92 5.07 1.58 1.40
N PHE A 93 4.26 2.61 1.71
CA PHE A 93 4.82 3.89 2.17
C PHE A 93 5.30 3.84 3.61
N ARG A 94 4.60 3.09 4.49
CA ARG A 94 5.10 2.81 5.83
C ARG A 94 6.48 2.12 5.79
N TRP A 95 6.65 1.14 4.91
CA TRP A 95 7.92 0.45 4.68
C TRP A 95 8.97 1.35 4.01
N LEU A 96 8.58 2.15 3.00
CA LEU A 96 9.48 3.03 2.25
C LEU A 96 10.08 4.11 3.15
N LEU A 97 9.23 4.74 3.97
CA LEU A 97 9.61 5.83 4.86
C LEU A 97 10.16 5.36 6.21
N ASP A 98 9.96 4.08 6.55
CA ASP A 98 10.26 3.53 7.88
C ASP A 98 9.65 4.41 9.01
N ASP A 99 8.35 4.72 8.88
CA ASP A 99 7.62 5.61 9.77
C ASP A 99 6.16 5.20 9.91
N ASP A 100 5.57 5.39 11.09
CA ASP A 100 4.17 5.07 11.36
C ASP A 100 3.27 6.28 11.13
N TYR A 101 2.00 6.05 10.77
CA TYR A 101 1.01 7.10 10.56
C TYR A 101 0.39 7.57 11.87
N VAL A 102 0.10 8.87 11.95
CA VAL A 102 -0.56 9.52 13.11
C VAL A 102 -1.93 10.11 12.77
N SER A 103 -2.21 10.37 11.49
CA SER A 103 -3.52 10.87 11.06
C SER A 103 -3.88 10.41 9.65
N ALA A 104 -5.18 10.31 9.38
CA ALA A 104 -5.75 10.07 8.05
C ALA A 104 -6.89 11.04 7.78
N ARG A 105 -6.99 11.50 6.52
CA ARG A 105 -8.08 12.34 6.01
C ARG A 105 -8.51 11.81 4.65
N VAL A 106 -9.81 11.79 4.38
CA VAL A 106 -10.34 11.42 3.06
C VAL A 106 -11.16 12.57 2.50
N ILE A 107 -10.83 12.98 1.28
CA ILE A 107 -11.51 14.04 0.54
C ILE A 107 -12.16 13.41 -0.69
N PHE A 108 -13.43 13.70 -0.91
CA PHE A 108 -14.15 13.25 -2.08
C PHE A 108 -14.26 14.38 -3.10
N PRO A 109 -13.57 14.28 -4.24
CA PRO A 109 -13.84 15.14 -5.39
C PRO A 109 -15.27 14.92 -5.94
N ARG A 110 -15.62 15.63 -7.00
CA ARG A 110 -16.84 15.34 -7.75
C ARG A 110 -16.83 13.87 -8.20
N LYS A 111 -17.92 13.15 -7.89
CA LYS A 111 -18.10 11.75 -8.28
C LYS A 111 -17.97 11.59 -9.80
N ALA A 112 -17.20 10.60 -10.25
CA ALA A 112 -17.10 10.25 -11.65
C ALA A 112 -18.44 9.71 -12.19
N ALA A 113 -18.83 10.13 -13.37
CA ALA A 113 -20.14 9.78 -13.95
C ALA A 113 -20.33 8.27 -14.19
N ARG A 114 -19.22 7.53 -14.36
CA ARG A 114 -19.23 6.08 -14.59
C ARG A 114 -19.16 5.24 -13.31
N SER A 115 -18.99 5.87 -12.14
CA SER A 115 -19.03 5.15 -10.87
C SER A 115 -20.46 4.77 -10.53
N HIS A 116 -20.69 3.49 -10.19
CA HIS A 116 -22.03 3.01 -9.80
C HIS A 116 -22.51 3.60 -8.46
N GLY A 117 -23.80 3.38 -8.11
CA GLY A 117 -24.47 4.11 -7.03
C GLY A 117 -23.84 4.00 -5.64
N LYS A 118 -23.28 2.84 -5.31
CA LYS A 118 -22.70 2.52 -3.98
C LYS A 118 -21.23 2.92 -3.81
N LEU A 119 -20.60 3.46 -4.84
CA LEU A 119 -19.20 3.83 -4.86
C LEU A 119 -19.04 5.34 -5.02
N ARG A 120 -18.39 5.99 -4.05
CA ARG A 120 -17.86 7.35 -4.19
C ARG A 120 -16.43 7.26 -4.71
N ASP A 121 -16.23 7.65 -5.97
CA ASP A 121 -14.99 7.53 -6.71
C ASP A 121 -14.82 8.73 -7.66
N PRO A 122 -13.66 9.38 -7.73
CA PRO A 122 -12.41 9.06 -7.00
C PRO A 122 -12.40 9.55 -5.54
N GLN A 123 -11.30 9.21 -4.83
CA GLN A 123 -11.00 9.68 -3.48
C GLN A 123 -9.56 10.21 -3.42
N ILE A 124 -9.32 11.21 -2.57
CA ILE A 124 -7.98 11.64 -2.19
C ILE A 124 -7.81 11.30 -0.72
N VAL A 125 -6.82 10.49 -0.40
CA VAL A 125 -6.46 10.14 0.97
C VAL A 125 -5.18 10.87 1.35
N VAL A 126 -5.21 11.60 2.45
CA VAL A 126 -4.04 12.26 3.01
C VAL A 126 -3.66 11.56 4.31
N LEU A 127 -2.44 11.07 4.37
CA LEU A 127 -1.84 10.46 5.56
C LEU A 127 -0.71 11.36 6.07
N GLU A 128 -0.54 11.42 7.38
CA GLU A 128 0.58 12.09 8.03
C GLU A 128 1.34 11.09 8.88
N THR A 129 2.67 11.10 8.79
CA THR A 129 3.53 10.22 9.57
C THR A 129 3.96 10.87 10.89
N ALA A 130 4.50 10.08 11.80
CA ALA A 130 4.98 10.57 13.09
C ALA A 130 6.13 11.60 12.97
N ARG A 131 6.92 11.52 11.88
CA ARG A 131 7.97 12.52 11.58
C ARG A 131 7.48 13.71 10.77
N GLY A 132 6.17 13.81 10.49
CA GLY A 132 5.55 14.93 9.79
C GLY A 132 5.60 14.85 8.26
N VAL A 133 5.94 13.69 7.68
CA VAL A 133 5.83 13.51 6.24
C VAL A 133 4.35 13.45 5.85
N VAL A 134 3.94 14.28 4.88
CA VAL A 134 2.58 14.28 4.35
C VAL A 134 2.54 13.46 3.06
N ILE A 135 1.56 12.58 2.97
CA ILE A 135 1.36 11.69 1.83
C ILE A 135 -0.03 11.93 1.27
N ASP A 136 -0.15 12.30 0.00
CA ASP A 136 -1.42 12.32 -0.70
C ASP A 136 -1.49 11.15 -1.69
N VAL A 137 -2.63 10.46 -1.69
CA VAL A 137 -2.89 9.34 -2.58
C VAL A 137 -4.22 9.55 -3.30
N GLU A 138 -4.16 9.70 -4.61
CA GLU A 138 -5.35 9.61 -5.45
C GLU A 138 -5.74 8.13 -5.62
N ILE A 139 -6.95 7.77 -5.24
CA ILE A 139 -7.56 6.47 -5.52
C ILE A 139 -8.67 6.67 -6.54
N PHE A 140 -8.52 6.10 -7.73
CA PHE A 140 -9.52 6.17 -8.79
C PHE A 140 -9.73 4.79 -9.41
N VAL A 141 -10.69 4.05 -8.89
CA VAL A 141 -10.89 2.64 -9.25
C VAL A 141 -11.75 2.43 -10.53
N ASN A 142 -12.21 3.51 -11.19
CA ASN A 142 -12.87 3.48 -12.49
C ASN A 142 -12.33 4.56 -13.43
N CYS A 143 -11.03 4.65 -13.59
CA CYS A 143 -10.38 5.66 -14.44
C CYS A 143 -10.55 5.39 -15.94
N HIS A 144 -10.85 4.17 -16.34
CA HIS A 144 -11.14 3.66 -17.69
C HIS A 144 -9.97 3.70 -18.69
N TYR A 145 -8.85 4.38 -18.40
CA TYR A 145 -7.77 4.49 -19.37
C TYR A 145 -6.67 3.45 -19.19
N GLY A 146 -6.60 2.78 -18.03
CA GLY A 146 -5.58 1.76 -17.77
C GLY A 146 -5.37 1.48 -16.30
N TYR A 147 -4.39 0.62 -16.00
CA TYR A 147 -3.88 0.37 -14.66
C TYR A 147 -2.64 1.23 -14.42
N ASP A 148 -2.74 2.22 -13.55
CA ASP A 148 -1.73 3.27 -13.41
C ASP A 148 -1.36 3.49 -11.94
N ILE A 149 -0.14 3.11 -11.57
CA ILE A 149 0.41 3.25 -10.22
C ILE A 149 1.56 4.24 -10.28
N GLN A 150 1.41 5.36 -9.58
CA GLN A 150 2.38 6.42 -9.52
C GLN A 150 2.83 6.68 -8.08
N CYS A 151 4.11 7.01 -7.91
CA CYS A 151 4.66 7.43 -6.64
C CYS A 151 5.85 8.35 -6.87
N GLU A 152 5.85 9.49 -6.20
CA GLU A 152 6.95 10.44 -6.16
C GLU A 152 7.22 10.81 -4.70
N VAL A 153 8.46 10.72 -4.27
CA VAL A 153 8.93 11.14 -2.96
C VAL A 153 9.75 12.41 -3.12
N VAL A 154 9.33 13.46 -2.45
CA VAL A 154 10.05 14.73 -2.37
C VAL A 154 10.84 14.76 -1.07
N GLY A 155 12.13 14.89 -1.16
CA GLY A 155 13.03 15.06 -0.02
C GLY A 155 13.71 16.44 -0.04
N GLU A 156 14.50 16.73 1.00
CA GLU A 156 15.17 18.03 1.15
C GLU A 156 16.18 18.32 0.03
N ASP A 157 16.84 17.28 -0.51
CA ASP A 157 17.91 17.42 -1.48
C ASP A 157 17.51 17.00 -2.90
N GLY A 158 16.34 16.40 -3.06
CA GLY A 158 15.90 15.92 -4.38
C GLY A 158 14.59 15.16 -4.38
N ILE A 159 14.22 14.68 -5.57
CA ILE A 159 12.97 13.96 -5.82
C ILE A 159 13.32 12.59 -6.41
N ALA A 160 12.65 11.55 -5.93
CA ALA A 160 12.70 10.22 -6.51
C ALA A 160 11.30 9.78 -6.93
N ARG A 161 11.17 9.23 -8.14
CA ARG A 161 9.89 8.79 -8.71
C ARG A 161 9.93 7.33 -9.08
N LEU A 162 8.81 6.64 -8.84
CA LEU A 162 8.61 5.28 -9.32
C LEU A 162 8.72 5.26 -10.86
N PRO A 163 9.50 4.33 -11.44
CA PRO A 163 9.67 4.28 -12.90
C PRO A 163 8.37 3.89 -13.59
N GLU A 164 8.15 4.45 -14.78
CA GLU A 164 7.08 3.99 -15.67
C GLU A 164 7.32 2.52 -16.05
N PRO A 165 6.29 1.66 -15.97
CA PRO A 165 6.48 0.23 -16.25
C PRO A 165 6.79 -0.07 -17.72
N MET A 166 6.35 0.79 -18.64
CA MET A 166 6.62 0.66 -20.08
C MET A 166 7.66 1.66 -20.53
N ALA A 167 8.85 1.16 -20.88
CA ALA A 167 9.97 2.00 -21.32
C ALA A 167 9.88 2.38 -22.81
N ILE A 168 9.04 1.70 -23.62
CA ILE A 168 8.96 1.95 -25.06
C ILE A 168 8.14 3.20 -25.32
N GLN A 169 8.78 4.15 -26.02
CA GLN A 169 8.15 5.36 -26.50
C GLN A 169 7.89 5.24 -28.01
N MET A 170 6.64 5.45 -28.43
CA MET A 170 6.25 5.36 -29.83
C MET A 170 6.06 6.76 -30.46
N ARG A 171 6.47 6.90 -31.72
CA ARG A 171 6.15 8.04 -32.57
C ARG A 171 5.22 7.55 -33.68
N LEU A 172 3.93 7.88 -33.57
CA LEU A 172 2.88 7.45 -34.49
C LEU A 172 1.85 8.56 -34.65
N ASP A 173 1.31 8.75 -35.84
CA ASP A 173 0.29 9.77 -36.14
C ASP A 173 0.67 11.19 -35.65
N ALA A 174 1.90 11.59 -35.85
CA ALA A 174 2.49 12.85 -35.39
C ALA A 174 2.42 13.05 -33.85
N LYS A 175 2.34 11.97 -33.08
CA LYS A 175 2.29 11.96 -31.61
C LYS A 175 3.50 11.22 -31.02
N LEU A 176 3.86 11.62 -29.80
CA LEU A 176 4.80 10.91 -28.95
C LEU A 176 3.98 10.30 -27.80
N GLN A 177 4.01 8.97 -27.61
CA GLN A 177 3.17 8.28 -26.66
C GLN A 177 3.87 7.06 -26.05
N ASN A 178 3.52 6.73 -24.83
CA ASN A 178 3.86 5.50 -24.13
C ASN A 178 2.58 4.68 -23.91
N ALA A 179 2.68 3.36 -23.91
CA ALA A 179 1.58 2.51 -23.52
C ALA A 179 1.39 2.54 -21.99
N ILE A 180 0.14 2.49 -21.54
CA ILE A 180 -0.22 2.31 -20.13
C ILE A 180 -0.69 0.88 -19.98
N LEU A 181 -0.30 0.21 -18.88
CA LEU A 181 -0.76 -1.15 -18.57
C LEU A 181 -2.28 -1.18 -18.38
N THR A 182 -2.90 -2.30 -18.66
CA THR A 182 -4.35 -2.48 -18.51
C THR A 182 -4.73 -3.44 -17.40
N ASP A 183 -3.76 -4.21 -16.90
CA ASP A 183 -3.98 -5.19 -15.83
C ASP A 183 -2.86 -5.08 -14.77
N TRP A 184 -3.21 -5.24 -13.51
CA TRP A 184 -2.26 -5.29 -12.40
C TRP A 184 -1.25 -6.44 -12.49
N LYS A 185 -1.63 -7.55 -13.15
CA LYS A 185 -0.77 -8.71 -13.36
C LYS A 185 0.45 -8.33 -14.18
N ASP A 186 0.26 -7.56 -15.25
CA ASP A 186 1.36 -7.12 -16.11
C ASP A 186 2.37 -6.26 -15.33
N ARG A 187 1.92 -5.61 -14.25
CA ARG A 187 2.77 -4.77 -13.41
C ARG A 187 3.47 -5.54 -12.29
N PHE A 188 2.81 -6.52 -11.67
CA PHE A 188 3.28 -7.05 -10.39
C PHE A 188 3.52 -8.56 -10.33
N VAL A 189 3.29 -9.35 -11.38
CA VAL A 189 3.51 -10.81 -11.35
C VAL A 189 4.93 -11.16 -10.89
N ALA A 190 5.94 -10.45 -11.39
CA ALA A 190 7.33 -10.69 -10.98
C ALA A 190 7.57 -10.45 -9.46
N SER A 191 6.84 -9.50 -8.87
CA SER A 191 6.93 -9.23 -7.44
C SER A 191 6.35 -10.38 -6.60
N TYR A 192 5.25 -11.00 -7.04
CA TYR A 192 4.69 -12.19 -6.40
C TYR A 192 5.65 -13.38 -6.48
N ASP A 193 6.32 -13.58 -7.62
CA ASP A 193 7.30 -14.66 -7.75
C ASP A 193 8.46 -14.49 -6.75
N VAL A 194 8.99 -13.27 -6.62
CA VAL A 194 10.06 -12.97 -5.65
C VAL A 194 9.58 -13.15 -4.21
N GLU A 195 8.39 -12.66 -3.88
CA GLU A 195 7.77 -12.75 -2.57
C GLU A 195 7.56 -14.21 -2.13
N LEU A 196 6.99 -15.04 -3.01
CA LEU A 196 6.74 -16.44 -2.72
C LEU A 196 8.05 -17.23 -2.59
N GLN A 197 9.06 -16.94 -3.41
CA GLN A 197 10.38 -17.56 -3.27
C GLN A 197 11.05 -17.19 -1.94
N ASP A 198 10.94 -15.94 -1.50
CA ASP A 198 11.46 -15.49 -0.20
C ASP A 198 10.75 -16.23 0.95
N PHE A 199 9.41 -16.30 0.91
CA PHE A 199 8.63 -17.08 1.88
C PHE A 199 9.06 -18.55 1.92
N LEU A 200 9.21 -19.21 0.77
CA LEU A 200 9.60 -20.62 0.71
C LEU A 200 10.99 -20.87 1.28
N LYS A 201 11.94 -19.95 1.08
CA LYS A 201 13.28 -20.04 1.69
C LYS A 201 13.20 -19.96 3.21
N ALA A 202 12.46 -18.99 3.76
CA ALA A 202 12.27 -18.84 5.20
C ALA A 202 11.47 -20.01 5.82
N ALA A 203 10.45 -20.50 5.13
CA ALA A 203 9.63 -21.61 5.59
C ALA A 203 10.42 -22.92 5.73
N LYS A 204 11.40 -23.18 4.88
CA LYS A 204 12.34 -24.31 5.03
C LYS A 204 13.16 -24.24 6.33
N LEU A 205 13.37 -23.04 6.86
CA LEU A 205 14.04 -22.79 8.14
C LEU A 205 13.05 -22.73 9.31
N GLY A 206 11.77 -23.00 9.05
CA GLY A 206 10.70 -23.00 10.04
C GLY A 206 10.29 -21.61 10.55
N THR A 207 10.56 -20.54 9.80
CA THR A 207 10.21 -19.15 10.14
C THR A 207 9.52 -18.47 8.96
N ALA A 208 9.06 -17.22 9.14
CA ALA A 208 8.61 -16.35 8.07
C ALA A 208 9.56 -15.17 7.89
N SER A 209 9.71 -14.69 6.66
CA SER A 209 10.46 -13.48 6.27
C SER A 209 9.50 -12.36 5.86
N GLY A 210 10.02 -11.28 5.28
CA GLY A 210 9.24 -10.22 4.64
C GLY A 210 8.24 -9.48 5.54
N PRO A 211 7.13 -8.99 4.96
CA PRO A 211 6.11 -8.27 5.71
C PRO A 211 5.52 -9.11 6.84
N THR A 212 5.50 -8.54 8.03
CA THR A 212 5.13 -9.26 9.26
C THR A 212 3.64 -9.17 9.54
N SER A 213 3.14 -9.98 10.48
CA SER A 213 1.78 -9.79 11.00
C SER A 213 1.62 -8.44 11.71
N TRP A 214 2.70 -7.84 12.25
CA TRP A 214 2.67 -6.47 12.75
C TRP A 214 2.41 -5.47 11.62
N ASP A 215 3.05 -5.61 10.46
CA ASP A 215 2.78 -4.76 9.30
C ASP A 215 1.33 -4.90 8.84
N GLY A 216 0.81 -6.12 8.78
CA GLY A 216 -0.60 -6.39 8.47
C GLY A 216 -1.58 -5.77 9.47
N TYR A 217 -1.23 -5.80 10.77
CA TYR A 217 -2.02 -5.16 11.81
C TYR A 217 -2.00 -3.63 11.68
N MET A 218 -0.84 -3.02 11.46
CA MET A 218 -0.72 -1.57 11.26
C MET A 218 -1.45 -1.10 10.01
N ALA A 219 -1.41 -1.90 8.94
CA ALA A 219 -2.19 -1.62 7.73
C ALA A 219 -3.71 -1.66 8.01
N ALA A 220 -4.19 -2.63 8.80
CA ALA A 220 -5.59 -2.70 9.19
C ALA A 220 -6.03 -1.51 10.08
N VAL A 221 -5.22 -1.13 11.07
CA VAL A 221 -5.47 0.04 11.95
C VAL A 221 -5.57 1.33 11.11
N THR A 222 -4.65 1.52 10.17
CA THR A 222 -4.66 2.70 9.29
C THR A 222 -5.85 2.67 8.33
N SER A 223 -6.18 1.50 7.77
CA SER A 223 -7.36 1.34 6.90
C SER A 223 -8.65 1.67 7.64
N ASP A 224 -8.83 1.19 8.88
CA ASP A 224 -10.01 1.49 9.69
C ASP A 224 -10.14 3.00 9.96
N ALA A 225 -9.04 3.70 10.22
CA ALA A 225 -9.04 5.16 10.37
C ALA A 225 -9.41 5.88 9.06
N CYS A 226 -8.91 5.40 7.90
CA CYS A 226 -9.28 5.95 6.60
C CYS A 226 -10.79 5.75 6.31
N VAL A 227 -11.36 4.59 6.64
CA VAL A 227 -12.80 4.35 6.49
C VAL A 227 -13.60 5.26 7.40
N GLN A 228 -13.18 5.49 8.65
CA GLN A 228 -13.81 6.48 9.52
C GLN A 228 -13.71 7.90 8.94
N ALA A 229 -12.58 8.25 8.31
CA ALA A 229 -12.39 9.55 7.65
C ALA A 229 -13.30 9.73 6.41
N GLN A 230 -13.72 8.64 5.73
CA GLN A 230 -14.71 8.70 4.65
C GLN A 230 -16.07 9.25 5.10
N GLU A 231 -16.40 9.10 6.38
CA GLU A 231 -17.66 9.55 6.98
C GLU A 231 -17.57 10.96 7.59
N ARG A 232 -16.38 11.57 7.59
CA ARG A 232 -16.10 12.84 8.30
C ARG A 232 -15.88 14.06 7.38
N ASP A 233 -16.28 13.95 6.14
CA ASP A 233 -16.28 15.06 5.16
C ASP A 233 -14.99 15.89 5.11
N GLY A 234 -13.85 15.21 5.08
CA GLY A 234 -12.53 15.83 5.01
C GLY A 234 -11.89 16.18 6.35
N GLU A 235 -12.53 15.89 7.49
CA GLU A 235 -11.89 16.01 8.80
C GLU A 235 -10.84 14.91 9.02
N ALA A 236 -9.78 15.25 9.75
CA ALA A 236 -8.74 14.29 10.10
C ALA A 236 -9.20 13.33 11.22
N VAL A 237 -8.85 12.06 11.05
CA VAL A 237 -8.99 11.00 12.06
C VAL A 237 -7.60 10.68 12.60
N ALA A 238 -7.42 10.75 13.91
CA ALA A 238 -6.17 10.38 14.55
C ALA A 238 -5.95 8.86 14.49
N ILE A 239 -4.74 8.44 14.15
CA ILE A 239 -4.31 7.05 14.17
C ILE A 239 -3.48 6.84 15.43
N ARG A 240 -3.93 5.94 16.29
CA ARG A 240 -3.20 5.59 17.50
C ARG A 240 -2.37 4.35 17.24
N THR A 241 -1.07 4.54 17.10
CA THR A 241 -0.10 3.44 16.94
C THR A 241 0.16 2.80 18.30
N PRO A 242 -0.19 1.52 18.50
CA PRO A 242 0.16 0.83 19.74
C PRO A 242 1.68 0.54 19.80
N ALA A 243 2.17 0.23 20.99
CA ALA A 243 3.58 -0.13 21.16
C ALA A 243 3.93 -1.39 20.34
N ARG A 244 5.01 -1.30 19.57
CA ARG A 244 5.51 -2.41 18.74
C ARG A 244 6.09 -3.51 19.66
N PRO A 245 5.61 -4.76 19.56
CA PRO A 245 6.18 -5.84 20.35
C PRO A 245 7.64 -6.12 19.97
N ALA A 246 8.47 -6.50 20.95
CA ALA A 246 9.90 -6.79 20.73
C ALA A 246 10.17 -7.88 19.68
N LEU A 247 9.21 -8.77 19.45
CA LEU A 247 9.30 -9.79 18.38
C LEU A 247 9.44 -9.19 16.97
N TYR A 248 9.00 -7.95 16.77
CA TYR A 248 8.99 -7.25 15.47
C TYR A 248 9.93 -6.02 15.45
N ALA A 249 10.65 -5.77 16.54
CA ALA A 249 11.64 -4.68 16.64
C ALA A 249 12.86 -4.92 15.75
#